data_3dee8356ae4922de78dd4b10ac05a45c
#
_entry.id   3dee8356ae4922de78dd4b10ac05a45c
#
_cell.length_a   1.000
_cell.length_b   1.000
_cell.length_c   1.000
_cell.angle_alpha   90.00
_cell.angle_beta   90.00
_cell.angle_gamma   90.00
#
_symmetry.space_group_name_H-M   'P 1'
#
loop_
_entity.id
_entity.type
_entity.pdbx_description
1 polymer ?
#
loop_
_entity_poly.entity_id
_entity_poly.type
_entity_poly.pdbx_seq_one_letter_code
_entity_poly.pdbx_strand_id
1 'polypeptide(L)'
;MTLTKAEIAEQVHNQLGRNKKESARMVEVLFEIIKESLEEGKDVMISGFGKFSIRERGERIGRNPLTGDPIMLPPKKVVTFKCSGKLREKINDQTK
;
A
#
# COMPACT_ATOMS: atom_id res chain seq x y z
N MET A 1 -0.42 -1.70 -16.84
CA MET A 1 0.04 -3.01 -16.30
C MET A 1 0.02 -3.00 -14.79
N THR A 2 -0.31 -4.11 -14.20
CA THR A 2 -0.38 -4.26 -12.74
C THR A 2 0.57 -5.37 -12.29
N LEU A 3 1.41 -5.05 -11.32
CA LEU A 3 2.27 -6.04 -10.71
C LEU A 3 1.50 -6.71 -9.57
N THR A 4 1.27 -8.01 -9.67
CA THR A 4 0.53 -8.76 -8.67
C THR A 4 1.48 -9.41 -7.66
N LYS A 5 0.91 -9.85 -6.54
CA LYS A 5 1.66 -10.57 -5.50
C LYS A 5 2.30 -11.84 -6.05
N ALA A 6 1.63 -12.55 -6.94
CA ALA A 6 2.17 -13.75 -7.57
C ALA A 6 3.39 -13.42 -8.44
N GLU A 7 3.35 -12.32 -9.15
CA GLU A 7 4.48 -11.87 -9.98
C GLU A 7 5.65 -11.43 -9.12
N ILE A 8 5.39 -10.80 -7.98
CA ILE A 8 6.45 -10.45 -7.03
C ILE A 8 7.13 -11.72 -6.51
N ALA A 9 6.34 -12.74 -6.16
CA ALA A 9 6.87 -14.00 -5.69
C ALA A 9 7.74 -14.69 -6.74
N GLU A 10 7.34 -14.61 -8.01
CA GLU A 10 8.12 -15.15 -9.11
C GLU A 10 9.47 -14.44 -9.26
N GLN A 11 9.46 -13.10 -9.14
CA GLN A 11 10.70 -12.33 -9.18
C GLN A 11 11.63 -12.67 -8.02
N VAL A 12 11.08 -12.86 -6.83
CA VAL A 12 11.86 -13.28 -5.67
C VAL A 12 12.49 -14.64 -5.90
N HIS A 13 11.73 -15.57 -6.46
CA HIS A 13 12.23 -16.89 -6.82
C HIS A 13 13.40 -16.78 -7.81
N ASN A 14 13.25 -15.99 -8.83
CA ASN A 14 14.28 -15.84 -9.88
C ASN A 14 15.56 -15.19 -9.34
N GLN A 15 15.43 -14.20 -8.47
CA GLN A 15 16.59 -13.45 -7.98
C GLN A 15 17.31 -14.11 -6.81
N LEU A 16 16.59 -14.79 -5.94
CA LEU A 16 17.17 -15.40 -4.73
C LEU A 16 17.48 -16.89 -4.88
N GLY A 17 17.02 -17.51 -5.98
CA GLY A 17 17.28 -18.92 -6.21
C GLY A 17 16.53 -19.87 -5.26
N ARG A 18 15.58 -19.37 -4.50
CA ARG A 18 14.77 -20.20 -3.62
C ARG A 18 13.64 -20.85 -4.40
N ASN A 19 13.09 -21.96 -3.90
CA ASN A 19 11.99 -22.60 -4.60
C ASN A 19 10.73 -21.70 -4.60
N LYS A 20 9.81 -22.00 -5.50
CA LYS A 20 8.62 -21.17 -5.71
C LYS A 20 7.74 -21.11 -4.47
N LYS A 21 7.60 -22.21 -3.76
CA LYS A 21 6.78 -22.30 -2.55
C LYS A 21 7.32 -21.41 -1.44
N GLU A 22 8.63 -21.45 -1.22
CA GLU A 22 9.28 -20.58 -0.22
C GLU A 22 9.16 -19.10 -0.61
N SER A 23 9.36 -18.78 -1.87
CA SER A 23 9.27 -17.41 -2.37
C SER A 23 7.88 -16.85 -2.18
N ALA A 24 6.85 -17.63 -2.48
CA ALA A 24 5.46 -17.22 -2.27
C ALA A 24 5.18 -16.98 -0.79
N ARG A 25 5.69 -17.87 0.09
CA ARG A 25 5.51 -17.72 1.52
C ARG A 25 6.22 -16.47 2.07
N MET A 26 7.42 -16.18 1.60
CA MET A 26 8.17 -14.99 2.01
C MET A 26 7.40 -13.71 1.67
N VAL A 27 6.83 -13.65 0.48
CA VAL A 27 6.03 -12.50 0.04
C VAL A 27 4.76 -12.37 0.90
N GLU A 28 4.08 -13.49 1.18
CA GLU A 28 2.90 -13.49 2.04
C GLU A 28 3.22 -12.97 3.44
N VAL A 29 4.29 -13.47 4.05
CA VAL A 29 4.70 -13.06 5.39
C VAL A 29 5.02 -11.56 5.42
N LEU A 30 5.74 -11.08 4.41
CA LEU A 30 6.09 -9.67 4.33
C LEU A 30 4.85 -8.78 4.29
N PHE A 31 3.88 -9.10 3.44
CA PHE A 31 2.66 -8.31 3.34
C PHE A 31 1.79 -8.42 4.59
N GLU A 32 1.78 -9.58 5.25
CA GLU A 32 1.06 -9.72 6.51
C GLU A 32 1.65 -8.84 7.60
N ILE A 33 2.98 -8.74 7.68
CA ILE A 33 3.65 -7.86 8.63
C ILE A 33 3.27 -6.40 8.38
N ILE A 34 3.25 -5.99 7.12
CA ILE A 34 2.87 -4.62 6.75
C ILE A 34 1.42 -4.35 7.15
N LYS A 35 0.51 -5.26 6.83
CA LYS A 35 -0.91 -5.12 7.16
C LYS A 35 -1.14 -5.01 8.67
N GLU A 36 -0.50 -5.89 9.44
CA GLU A 36 -0.64 -5.89 10.90
C GLU A 36 -0.16 -4.58 11.51
N SER A 37 0.97 -4.07 11.03
CA SER A 37 1.48 -2.79 11.52
C SER A 37 0.51 -1.66 11.24
N LEU A 38 -0.07 -1.62 10.06
CA LEU A 38 -1.06 -0.61 9.69
C LEU A 38 -2.35 -0.75 10.50
N GLU A 39 -2.80 -1.98 10.77
CA GLU A 39 -3.97 -2.22 11.62
C GLU A 39 -3.76 -1.70 13.03
N GLU A 40 -2.53 -1.77 13.54
CA GLU A 40 -2.19 -1.25 14.86
C GLU A 40 -2.01 0.26 14.88
N GLY A 41 -2.16 0.93 13.73
CA GLY A 41 -2.00 2.37 13.62
C GLY A 41 -0.56 2.84 13.50
N LYS A 42 0.36 1.94 13.18
CA LYS A 42 1.77 2.28 12.99
C LYS A 42 2.05 2.60 11.54
N ASP A 43 2.90 3.59 11.31
CA ASP A 43 3.40 3.86 9.97
C ASP A 43 4.42 2.80 9.57
N VAL A 44 4.46 2.49 8.28
CA VAL A 44 5.46 1.57 7.73
C VAL A 44 6.34 2.34 6.76
N MET A 45 7.61 2.51 7.11
CA MET A 45 8.56 3.21 6.27
C MET A 45 9.54 2.21 5.65
N ILE A 46 9.62 2.24 4.32
CA ILE A 46 10.56 1.40 3.57
C ILE A 46 11.55 2.34 2.88
N SER A 47 12.78 2.31 3.38
CA SER A 47 13.83 3.21 2.90
C SER A 47 14.06 3.06 1.40
N GLY A 48 14.09 4.18 0.69
CA GLY A 48 14.27 4.20 -0.76
C GLY A 48 13.00 3.90 -1.56
N PHE A 49 11.92 3.55 -0.91
CA PHE A 49 10.65 3.23 -1.56
C PHE A 49 9.55 4.22 -1.19
N GLY A 50 9.17 4.26 0.08
CA GLY A 50 8.13 5.16 0.53
C GLY A 50 7.63 4.83 1.92
N LYS A 51 6.56 5.52 2.28
CA LYS A 51 5.97 5.41 3.61
C LYS A 51 4.46 5.20 3.51
N PHE A 52 3.97 4.17 4.17
CA PHE A 52 2.54 3.93 4.34
C PHE A 52 2.12 4.51 5.68
N SER A 53 1.05 5.29 5.68
CA SER A 53 0.52 5.92 6.89
C SER A 53 -0.97 5.71 7.00
N ILE A 54 -1.45 5.67 8.23
CA ILE A 54 -2.88 5.64 8.50
C ILE A 54 -3.33 7.07 8.78
N ARG A 55 -4.36 7.52 8.08
CA ARG A 55 -4.99 8.80 8.33
C ARG A 55 -6.43 8.59 8.75
N GLU A 56 -6.85 9.34 9.75
CA GLU A 56 -8.24 9.38 10.15
C GLU A 56 -8.92 10.53 9.43
N ARG A 57 -10.04 10.22 8.80
CA ARG A 57 -10.94 11.24 8.28
C ARG A 57 -12.05 11.39 9.29
N GLY A 58 -12.27 12.62 9.76
CA GLY A 58 -13.35 12.89 10.67
C GLY A 58 -14.72 12.77 10.03
N GLU A 59 -15.76 13.01 10.78
CA GLU A 59 -17.11 13.05 10.27
C GLU A 59 -17.20 14.11 9.16
N ARG A 60 -17.92 13.80 8.12
CA ARG A 60 -18.10 14.72 7.00
C ARG A 60 -19.48 14.55 6.43
N ILE A 61 -19.93 15.60 5.73
CA ILE A 61 -21.23 15.59 5.09
C ILE A 61 -21.07 15.06 3.66
N GLY A 62 -21.80 14.00 3.37
CA GLY A 62 -21.90 13.47 2.00
C GLY A 62 -23.30 13.71 1.48
N ARG A 63 -23.59 13.14 0.31
CA ARG A 63 -24.92 13.21 -0.29
C ARG A 63 -25.41 11.82 -0.63
N ASN A 64 -26.69 11.59 -0.35
CA ASN A 64 -27.35 10.37 -0.78
C ASN A 64 -27.49 10.43 -2.30
N PRO A 65 -26.92 9.47 -3.05
CA PRO A 65 -27.01 9.49 -4.51
C PRO A 65 -28.42 9.31 -5.07
N LEU A 66 -29.35 8.78 -4.28
CA LEU A 66 -30.73 8.58 -4.71
C LEU A 66 -31.61 9.80 -4.47
N THR A 67 -31.43 10.48 -3.37
CA THR A 67 -32.29 11.60 -2.97
C THR A 67 -31.62 12.96 -3.04
N GLY A 68 -30.29 12.99 -3.07
CA GLY A 68 -29.53 14.22 -3.03
C GLY A 68 -29.45 14.88 -1.66
N ASP A 69 -30.09 14.27 -0.65
CA ASP A 69 -30.11 14.79 0.70
C ASP A 69 -28.74 14.66 1.38
N PRO A 70 -28.37 15.61 2.25
CA PRO A 70 -27.12 15.50 2.99
C PRO A 70 -27.19 14.37 4.01
N ILE A 71 -26.11 13.59 4.09
CA ILE A 71 -25.95 12.54 5.11
C ILE A 71 -24.62 12.72 5.83
N MET A 72 -24.62 12.44 7.12
CA MET A 72 -23.40 12.46 7.91
C MET A 72 -22.64 11.17 7.71
N LEU A 73 -21.43 11.26 7.19
CA LEU A 73 -20.55 10.10 7.02
C LEU A 73 -19.73 9.90 8.29
N PRO A 74 -19.61 8.65 8.77
CA PRO A 74 -18.84 8.36 9.98
C PRO A 74 -17.33 8.58 9.75
N PRO A 75 -16.57 8.77 10.84
CA PRO A 75 -15.12 8.85 10.73
C PRO A 75 -14.56 7.56 10.15
N LYS A 76 -13.49 7.67 9.37
CA LYS A 76 -12.95 6.55 8.60
C LYS A 76 -11.43 6.61 8.63
N LYS A 77 -10.80 5.44 8.74
CA LYS A 77 -9.36 5.32 8.63
C LYS A 77 -9.01 4.90 7.21
N VAL A 78 -8.02 5.56 6.64
CA VAL A 78 -7.55 5.25 5.29
C VAL A 78 -6.04 5.10 5.29
N VAL A 79 -5.53 4.25 4.39
CA VAL A 79 -4.10 4.08 4.17
C VAL A 79 -3.66 5.04 3.08
N THR A 80 -2.61 5.81 3.34
CA THR A 80 -2.01 6.67 2.32
C THR A 80 -0.56 6.26 2.10
N PHE A 81 -0.09 6.39 0.87
CA PHE A 81 1.28 6.08 0.51
C PHE A 81 1.98 7.34 0.01
N LYS A 82 3.16 7.61 0.56
CA LYS A 82 4.01 8.70 0.10
C LYS A 82 5.32 8.14 -0.44
N CYS A 83 5.59 8.41 -1.69
CA CYS A 83 6.79 7.97 -2.38
C CYS A 83 8.03 8.62 -1.79
N SER A 84 9.14 7.87 -1.69
CA SER A 84 10.43 8.43 -1.27
C SER A 84 10.97 9.36 -2.33
N GLY A 85 11.88 10.27 -1.93
CA GLY A 85 12.54 11.17 -2.87
C GLY A 85 13.32 10.42 -3.94
N LYS A 86 14.02 9.36 -3.57
CA LYS A 86 14.79 8.54 -4.51
C LYS A 86 13.91 7.87 -5.55
N LEU A 87 12.78 7.31 -5.13
CA LEU A 87 11.86 6.67 -6.06
C LEU A 87 11.22 7.71 -6.99
N ARG A 88 10.86 8.86 -6.45
CA ARG A 88 10.29 9.95 -7.23
C ARG A 88 11.26 10.41 -8.33
N GLU A 89 12.53 10.57 -7.99
CA GLU A 89 13.55 10.95 -8.96
C GLU A 89 13.69 9.93 -10.08
N LYS A 90 13.72 8.64 -9.73
CA LYS A 90 13.83 7.57 -10.72
C LYS A 90 12.65 7.57 -11.69
N ILE A 91 11.45 7.76 -11.18
CA ILE A 91 10.25 7.79 -12.01
C ILE A 91 10.29 8.99 -12.96
N ASN A 92 10.66 10.14 -12.46
CA ASN A 92 10.72 11.36 -13.28
C ASN A 92 11.84 11.34 -14.30
N ASP A 93 13.00 10.77 -13.96
CA ASP A 93 14.12 10.65 -14.89
C ASP A 93 13.76 9.78 -16.09
N GLN A 94 12.92 8.77 -15.89
CA GLN A 94 12.49 7.88 -16.97
C GLN A 94 11.48 8.52 -17.90
N THR A 95 10.88 9.64 -17.51
CA THR A 95 9.86 10.31 -18.31
C THR A 95 10.41 11.45 -19.18
N LYS A 96 11.69 11.70 -19.10
CA LYS A 96 12.34 12.75 -19.91
C LYS A 96 12.52 12.36 -21.35
#